data_9053ae1182d5aef8b6d522791b348f9c
#
_entry.id   9053ae1182d5aef8b6d522791b348f9c
#
_cell.length_a   1.000
_cell.length_b   1.000
_cell.length_c   1.000
_cell.angle_alpha   90.00
_cell.angle_beta   90.00
_cell.angle_gamma   90.00
#
_symmetry.space_group_name_H-M   'P 1'
#
loop_
_entity.id
_entity.type
_entity.pdbx_description
1 polymer ?
#
loop_
_entity_poly.entity_id
_entity_poly.type
_entity_poly.pdbx_seq_one_letter_code
_entity_poly.pdbx_strand_id
1 'polypeptide(L)'
;MRKLMIAFLALMLWPAGPALAWWDEGHMQIAYLAYKKLSPATRDRADALLKLNPDYPSWVAGAPAGQEKLYAFVHAATWPDDIKMKPDYYDDQVTDSTAKQLVPYGHLKHQYWHYKDALFSADDTPLPRPDAVDAVSQLKLMIAKLPANTDASEPLRSYSLSWSIHLVGDLHQPLHAIARYSSALPDKGGDRGGNEEQVIAANGETQNLHAYWDGIFGGYSTVFGAIFDADQRGGLSTVMPDAGKAQIIDPAVWAQESFDLAKTVAYAAPVRTDKQPVELTREYETNARDLARKQAALAAARLANLLEVVLR
;
A
#
# COMPACT_ATOMS: atom_id res chain seq x y z
N MET A 1 21.24 -38.56 42.43
CA MET A 1 20.88 -37.13 42.33
C MET A 1 20.83 -36.76 40.85
N ARG A 2 19.62 -36.80 40.27
CA ARG A 2 19.38 -36.40 38.86
C ARG A 2 19.17 -34.91 38.78
N LYS A 3 20.04 -34.17 38.09
CA LYS A 3 19.90 -32.74 37.84
C LYS A 3 18.90 -32.58 36.66
N LEU A 4 17.72 -32.00 36.97
CA LEU A 4 16.78 -31.55 35.96
C LEU A 4 17.36 -30.26 35.33
N MET A 5 17.71 -30.33 34.03
CA MET A 5 17.95 -29.13 33.22
C MET A 5 16.61 -28.63 32.74
N ILE A 6 16.13 -27.51 33.28
CA ILE A 6 15.00 -26.75 32.75
C ILE A 6 15.54 -25.91 31.60
N ALA A 7 15.21 -26.29 30.37
CA ALA A 7 15.47 -25.47 29.19
C ALA A 7 14.45 -24.32 29.18
N PHE A 8 14.89 -23.11 29.41
CA PHE A 8 14.11 -21.89 29.18
C PHE A 8 14.01 -21.68 27.65
N LEU A 9 12.85 -21.96 27.10
CA LEU A 9 12.50 -21.56 25.73
C LEU A 9 12.22 -20.05 25.78
N ALA A 10 13.21 -19.22 25.42
CA ALA A 10 12.98 -17.81 25.21
C ALA A 10 12.15 -17.64 23.94
N LEU A 11 10.85 -17.37 24.10
CA LEU A 11 10.02 -16.85 23.03
C LEU A 11 10.64 -15.50 22.62
N MET A 12 11.35 -15.47 21.51
CA MET A 12 11.70 -14.22 20.86
C MET A 12 10.40 -13.61 20.29
N LEU A 13 9.85 -12.66 21.03
CA LEU A 13 8.86 -11.74 20.47
C LEU A 13 9.60 -10.89 19.42
N TRP A 14 9.48 -11.29 18.15
CA TRP A 14 9.87 -10.43 17.04
C TRP A 14 8.95 -9.20 17.10
N PRO A 15 9.49 -7.98 17.14
CA PRO A 15 8.63 -6.81 17.00
C PRO A 15 7.94 -6.92 15.63
N ALA A 16 6.61 -6.84 15.63
CA ALA A 16 5.87 -6.70 14.38
C ALA A 16 6.44 -5.46 13.69
N GLY A 17 7.06 -5.65 12.54
CA GLY A 17 7.51 -4.54 11.70
C GLY A 17 6.33 -3.64 11.34
N PRO A 18 6.56 -2.38 10.95
CA PRO A 18 5.49 -1.52 10.48
C PRO A 18 4.75 -2.23 9.33
N ALA A 19 3.42 -2.23 9.38
CA ALA A 19 2.62 -2.71 8.26
C ALA A 19 2.97 -1.85 7.04
N LEU A 20 3.56 -2.47 6.05
CA LEU A 20 3.80 -1.89 4.74
C LEU A 20 2.59 -2.28 3.90
N ALA A 21 2.04 -1.37 3.11
CA ALA A 21 1.09 -1.68 2.05
C ALA A 21 1.70 -2.73 1.11
N TRP A 22 1.07 -3.07 -0.01
CA TRP A 22 1.75 -4.01 -0.93
C TRP A 22 3.26 -3.88 -0.80
N TRP A 23 3.98 -4.94 -0.44
CA TRP A 23 5.44 -4.84 -0.34
C TRP A 23 6.01 -4.22 -1.62
N ASP A 24 7.22 -3.72 -1.60
CA ASP A 24 7.88 -3.00 -2.70
C ASP A 24 7.55 -3.56 -4.08
N GLU A 25 7.54 -4.88 -4.20
CA GLU A 25 7.24 -5.60 -5.44
C GLU A 25 5.86 -5.23 -6.01
N GLY A 26 4.82 -5.21 -5.18
CA GLY A 26 3.46 -4.87 -5.61
C GLY A 26 3.35 -3.41 -6.06
N HIS A 27 3.89 -2.47 -5.27
CA HIS A 27 3.92 -1.05 -5.63
C HIS A 27 4.70 -0.78 -6.91
N MET A 28 5.88 -1.40 -7.05
CA MET A 28 6.71 -1.26 -8.24
C MET A 28 6.03 -1.80 -9.49
N GLN A 29 5.38 -2.97 -9.42
CA GLN A 29 4.63 -3.53 -10.56
C GLN A 29 3.45 -2.64 -10.97
N ILE A 30 2.69 -2.09 -10.01
CA ILE A 30 1.59 -1.15 -10.25
C ILE A 30 2.13 0.10 -10.98
N ALA A 31 3.19 0.71 -10.46
CA ALA A 31 3.81 1.88 -11.05
C ALA A 31 4.37 1.61 -12.45
N TYR A 32 5.04 0.48 -12.65
CA TYR A 32 5.55 0.06 -13.95
C TYR A 32 4.44 -0.05 -15.00
N LEU A 33 3.35 -0.75 -14.68
CA LEU A 33 2.23 -0.92 -15.60
C LEU A 33 1.49 0.40 -15.88
N ALA A 34 1.40 1.28 -14.88
CA ALA A 34 0.88 2.63 -15.07
C ALA A 34 1.77 3.44 -16.02
N TYR A 35 3.09 3.47 -15.76
CA TYR A 35 4.05 4.18 -16.61
C TYR A 35 3.97 3.77 -18.08
N LYS A 36 3.84 2.47 -18.36
CA LYS A 36 3.69 1.96 -19.74
C LYS A 36 2.49 2.56 -20.47
N LYS A 37 1.43 2.93 -19.74
CA LYS A 37 0.19 3.50 -20.30
C LYS A 37 0.22 5.02 -20.44
N LEU A 38 1.14 5.72 -19.77
CA LEU A 38 1.25 7.18 -19.84
C LEU A 38 1.70 7.64 -21.23
N SER A 39 1.14 8.77 -21.68
CA SER A 39 1.62 9.48 -22.87
C SER A 39 3.05 10.01 -22.65
N PRO A 40 3.84 10.24 -23.72
CA PRO A 40 5.17 10.84 -23.59
C PRO A 40 5.16 12.17 -22.83
N ALA A 41 4.18 13.02 -23.08
CA ALA A 41 4.07 14.33 -22.40
C ALA A 41 3.84 14.17 -20.89
N THR A 42 2.96 13.24 -20.49
CA THR A 42 2.70 12.95 -19.07
C THR A 42 3.92 12.34 -18.38
N ARG A 43 4.65 11.44 -19.06
CA ARG A 43 5.92 10.89 -18.55
C ARG A 43 6.97 12.00 -18.34
N ASP A 44 7.13 12.89 -19.31
CA ASP A 44 8.08 14.01 -19.20
C ASP A 44 7.71 14.94 -18.04
N ARG A 45 6.42 15.21 -17.84
CA ARG A 45 5.95 16.02 -16.73
C ARG A 45 6.16 15.35 -15.38
N ALA A 46 5.85 14.06 -15.29
CA ALA A 46 6.10 13.26 -14.07
C ALA A 46 7.60 13.23 -13.73
N ASP A 47 8.47 12.97 -14.72
CA ASP A 47 9.92 12.97 -14.53
C ASP A 47 10.45 14.33 -14.05
N ALA A 48 9.96 15.43 -14.64
CA ALA A 48 10.35 16.77 -14.22
C ALA A 48 10.02 17.04 -12.75
N LEU A 49 8.86 16.58 -12.28
CA LEU A 49 8.47 16.70 -10.88
C LEU A 49 9.29 15.75 -9.98
N LEU A 50 9.45 14.49 -10.36
CA LEU A 50 10.20 13.51 -9.55
C LEU A 50 11.66 13.88 -9.36
N LYS A 51 12.29 14.58 -10.30
CA LYS A 51 13.66 15.11 -10.15
C LYS A 51 13.84 16.07 -8.98
N LEU A 52 12.77 16.64 -8.46
CA LEU A 52 12.80 17.51 -7.28
C LEU A 52 12.73 16.72 -5.96
N ASN A 53 12.49 15.41 -6.02
CA ASN A 53 12.56 14.58 -4.83
C ASN A 53 14.01 14.40 -4.39
N PRO A 54 14.36 14.59 -3.11
CA PRO A 54 15.73 14.44 -2.60
C PRO A 54 16.35 13.06 -2.89
N ASP A 55 15.52 12.00 -3.01
CA ASP A 55 15.96 10.64 -3.25
C ASP A 55 16.11 10.28 -4.74
N TYR A 56 15.72 11.18 -5.65
CA TYR A 56 15.81 10.91 -7.10
C TYR A 56 17.20 10.43 -7.56
N PRO A 57 18.32 10.99 -7.09
CA PRO A 57 19.64 10.49 -7.49
C PRO A 57 19.88 9.02 -7.15
N SER A 58 19.37 8.55 -6.01
CA SER A 58 19.46 7.13 -5.62
C SER A 58 18.57 6.23 -6.48
N TRP A 59 17.40 6.71 -6.87
CA TRP A 59 16.46 5.97 -7.69
C TRP A 59 16.98 5.67 -9.09
N VAL A 60 17.81 6.53 -9.64
CA VAL A 60 18.34 6.36 -11.00
C VAL A 60 19.76 5.79 -11.03
N ALA A 61 20.42 5.64 -9.88
CA ALA A 61 21.83 5.21 -9.81
C ALA A 61 22.10 3.84 -10.43
N GLY A 62 21.13 2.92 -10.42
CA GLY A 62 21.24 1.58 -11.01
C GLY A 62 20.46 1.41 -12.32
N ALA A 63 19.90 2.50 -12.87
CA ALA A 63 19.08 2.42 -14.06
C ALA A 63 19.91 2.11 -15.31
N PRO A 64 19.47 1.22 -16.22
CA PRO A 64 20.05 1.10 -17.53
C PRO A 64 19.96 2.41 -18.32
N ALA A 65 20.96 2.69 -19.15
CA ALA A 65 21.00 3.92 -19.95
C ALA A 65 19.70 4.14 -20.74
N GLY A 66 19.08 5.30 -20.59
CA GLY A 66 17.81 5.67 -21.22
C GLY A 66 16.55 5.17 -20.50
N GLN A 67 16.69 4.50 -19.34
CA GLN A 67 15.57 4.04 -18.52
C GLN A 67 15.45 4.82 -17.19
N GLU A 68 16.22 5.87 -17.00
CA GLU A 68 16.27 6.62 -15.75
C GLU A 68 14.89 7.14 -15.31
N LYS A 69 14.09 7.63 -16.25
CA LYS A 69 12.73 8.13 -15.98
C LYS A 69 11.79 7.01 -15.50
N LEU A 70 11.87 5.84 -16.13
CA LEU A 70 11.10 4.66 -15.73
C LEU A 70 11.49 4.21 -14.32
N TYR A 71 12.80 4.11 -14.06
CA TYR A 71 13.31 3.67 -12.76
C TYR A 71 12.91 4.64 -11.66
N ALA A 72 13.01 5.94 -11.90
CA ALA A 72 12.58 6.96 -10.93
C ALA A 72 11.08 6.87 -10.63
N PHE A 73 10.25 6.71 -11.67
CA PHE A 73 8.80 6.58 -11.49
C PHE A 73 8.42 5.33 -10.69
N VAL A 74 9.08 4.21 -10.95
CA VAL A 74 8.83 2.95 -10.24
C VAL A 74 9.32 3.03 -8.79
N HIS A 75 10.51 3.58 -8.52
CA HIS A 75 10.99 3.82 -7.16
C HIS A 75 10.13 4.81 -6.37
N ALA A 76 9.56 5.81 -7.02
CA ALA A 76 8.67 6.75 -6.33
C ALA A 76 7.47 6.06 -5.69
N ALA A 77 7.09 4.87 -6.18
CA ALA A 77 6.00 4.08 -5.62
C ALA A 77 6.32 3.45 -4.25
N THR A 78 7.59 3.25 -3.91
CA THR A 78 7.99 2.72 -2.59
C THR A 78 8.45 3.82 -1.64
N TRP A 79 8.72 5.01 -2.14
CA TRP A 79 9.29 6.10 -1.34
C TRP A 79 8.53 6.43 -0.04
N PRO A 80 7.17 6.46 0.01
CA PRO A 80 6.43 6.68 1.26
C PRO A 80 6.63 5.59 2.32
N ASP A 81 6.96 4.37 1.92
CA ASP A 81 7.35 3.29 2.81
C ASP A 81 8.84 3.39 3.20
N ASP A 82 9.71 3.71 2.25
CA ASP A 82 11.14 3.85 2.49
C ASP A 82 11.45 4.90 3.57
N ILE A 83 10.70 6.01 3.60
CA ILE A 83 10.89 7.07 4.60
C ILE A 83 10.58 6.60 6.03
N LYS A 84 9.76 5.54 6.21
CA LYS A 84 9.49 4.97 7.53
C LYS A 84 10.75 4.39 8.19
N MET A 85 11.70 3.95 7.37
CA MET A 85 12.96 3.34 7.82
C MET A 85 14.11 4.34 7.90
N LYS A 86 13.94 5.59 7.44
CA LYS A 86 14.99 6.60 7.48
C LYS A 86 15.17 7.17 8.89
N PRO A 87 16.42 7.26 9.39
CA PRO A 87 16.69 7.70 10.75
C PRO A 87 16.43 9.19 11.01
N ASP A 88 16.33 9.98 9.94
CA ASP A 88 16.05 11.42 9.97
C ASP A 88 14.56 11.74 9.77
N TYR A 89 13.70 10.72 9.69
CA TYR A 89 12.26 10.88 9.66
C TYR A 89 11.64 10.53 11.01
N TYR A 90 10.63 11.28 11.42
CA TYR A 90 9.99 11.22 12.74
C TYR A 90 8.56 10.73 12.65
N ASP A 91 8.13 10.01 13.68
CA ASP A 91 6.74 9.61 13.84
C ASP A 91 5.88 10.83 14.19
N ASP A 92 4.72 10.90 13.57
CA ASP A 92 3.66 11.87 13.86
C ASP A 92 2.34 11.14 14.12
N GLN A 93 1.35 11.86 14.65
CA GLN A 93 0.09 11.27 15.07
C GLN A 93 -1.08 11.86 14.28
N VAL A 94 -2.10 11.05 14.02
CA VAL A 94 -3.35 11.47 13.37
C VAL A 94 -4.06 12.60 14.12
N THR A 95 -3.81 12.73 15.42
CA THR A 95 -4.36 13.77 16.31
C THR A 95 -3.58 15.07 16.28
N ASP A 96 -2.44 15.12 15.64
CA ASP A 96 -1.62 16.34 15.56
C ASP A 96 -2.34 17.43 14.76
N SER A 97 -2.17 18.67 15.18
CA SER A 97 -2.78 19.83 14.50
C SER A 97 -2.29 19.99 13.04
N THR A 98 -1.14 19.41 12.73
CA THR A 98 -0.49 19.43 11.42
C THR A 98 -0.79 18.18 10.58
N ALA A 99 -1.53 17.21 11.11
CA ALA A 99 -1.77 15.91 10.47
C ALA A 99 -2.28 15.96 9.01
N LYS A 100 -3.00 17.02 8.65
CA LYS A 100 -3.52 17.26 7.29
C LYS A 100 -2.55 18.00 6.37
N GLN A 101 -1.47 18.57 6.91
CA GLN A 101 -0.65 19.51 6.17
C GLN A 101 0.31 18.78 5.22
N LEU A 102 0.28 19.18 3.96
CA LEU A 102 1.25 18.73 2.97
C LEU A 102 2.51 19.63 3.08
N VAL A 103 3.49 19.15 3.85
CA VAL A 103 4.77 19.83 4.00
C VAL A 103 5.82 19.08 3.17
N PRO A 104 6.22 19.61 2.00
CA PRO A 104 7.14 18.89 1.11
C PRO A 104 8.43 18.52 1.83
N TYR A 105 8.71 17.22 1.90
CA TYR A 105 9.95 16.67 2.47
C TYR A 105 10.21 17.09 3.94
N GLY A 106 9.13 17.22 4.73
CA GLY A 106 9.15 17.71 6.11
C GLY A 106 9.63 16.70 7.15
N HIS A 107 10.22 15.58 6.74
CA HIS A 107 10.77 14.52 7.60
C HIS A 107 9.73 13.88 8.56
N LEU A 108 8.45 13.89 8.20
CA LEU A 108 7.41 13.15 8.91
C LEU A 108 7.03 11.87 8.14
N LYS A 109 6.83 10.77 8.88
CA LYS A 109 6.54 9.45 8.30
C LYS A 109 5.10 9.29 7.84
N HIS A 110 4.17 10.03 8.45
CA HIS A 110 2.73 10.01 8.13
C HIS A 110 2.15 8.60 7.99
N GLN A 111 2.47 7.67 8.92
CA GLN A 111 2.05 6.27 8.83
C GLN A 111 0.54 6.10 8.66
N TYR A 112 -0.27 7.00 9.27
CA TYR A 112 -1.73 7.00 9.16
C TYR A 112 -2.27 7.52 7.81
N TRP A 113 -1.41 7.98 6.88
CA TRP A 113 -1.82 8.32 5.52
C TRP A 113 -1.94 7.10 4.60
N HIS A 114 -1.38 5.95 4.97
CA HIS A 114 -1.33 4.75 4.14
C HIS A 114 -2.64 3.96 4.10
N TYR A 115 -3.58 4.22 4.99
CA TYR A 115 -4.81 3.43 5.11
C TYR A 115 -6.03 4.31 5.37
N LYS A 116 -7.19 3.71 5.16
CA LYS A 116 -8.48 4.23 5.58
C LYS A 116 -9.19 3.18 6.41
N ASP A 117 -9.23 3.34 7.71
CA ASP A 117 -9.99 2.47 8.60
C ASP A 117 -11.49 2.72 8.45
N ALA A 118 -12.12 2.10 7.41
CA ALA A 118 -13.55 1.98 7.38
C ALA A 118 -13.97 0.92 8.38
N LEU A 119 -14.65 1.35 9.44
CA LEU A 119 -14.92 0.52 10.60
C LEU A 119 -16.13 -0.38 10.36
N PHE A 120 -16.04 -1.66 10.75
CA PHE A 120 -17.20 -2.51 10.84
C PHE A 120 -17.11 -3.46 12.04
N SER A 121 -18.28 -3.87 12.56
CA SER A 121 -18.36 -4.86 13.63
C SER A 121 -18.79 -6.21 13.05
N ALA A 122 -18.15 -7.27 13.53
CA ALA A 122 -18.52 -8.64 13.19
C ALA A 122 -19.57 -9.25 14.17
N ASP A 123 -19.78 -8.61 15.34
CA ASP A 123 -20.61 -9.12 16.43
C ASP A 123 -21.33 -7.99 17.21
N ASP A 124 -21.69 -6.92 16.53
CA ASP A 124 -22.34 -5.73 17.08
C ASP A 124 -21.52 -4.98 18.14
N THR A 125 -20.23 -5.23 18.24
CA THR A 125 -19.32 -4.44 19.10
C THR A 125 -19.40 -2.96 18.70
N PRO A 126 -19.54 -2.02 19.67
CA PRO A 126 -19.60 -0.59 19.38
C PRO A 126 -18.37 -0.08 18.64
N LEU A 127 -18.59 0.67 17.57
CA LEU A 127 -17.53 1.26 16.76
C LEU A 127 -17.09 2.61 17.31
N PRO A 128 -15.79 2.93 17.34
CA PRO A 128 -15.29 4.24 17.66
C PRO A 128 -15.60 5.25 16.54
N ARG A 129 -15.25 6.52 16.77
CA ARG A 129 -15.32 7.52 15.71
C ARG A 129 -14.16 7.26 14.73
N PRO A 130 -14.43 7.23 13.40
CA PRO A 130 -13.38 7.14 12.39
C PRO A 130 -12.41 8.32 12.46
N ASP A 131 -11.16 8.11 12.09
CA ASP A 131 -10.18 9.15 11.96
C ASP A 131 -10.55 10.13 10.84
N ALA A 132 -10.27 11.42 11.08
CA ALA A 132 -10.56 12.48 10.11
C ALA A 132 -9.48 12.64 9.04
N VAL A 133 -8.31 12.03 9.24
CA VAL A 133 -7.16 12.04 8.32
C VAL A 133 -6.84 10.60 7.97
N ASP A 134 -6.89 10.28 6.69
CA ASP A 134 -6.70 8.95 6.15
C ASP A 134 -6.16 9.00 4.72
N ALA A 135 -5.86 7.86 4.12
CA ALA A 135 -5.36 7.74 2.74
C ALA A 135 -6.26 8.46 1.72
N VAL A 136 -7.58 8.37 1.86
CA VAL A 136 -8.53 8.99 0.93
C VAL A 136 -8.49 10.51 1.02
N SER A 137 -8.52 11.05 2.23
CA SER A 137 -8.49 12.51 2.47
C SER A 137 -7.18 13.12 1.99
N GLN A 138 -6.05 12.45 2.26
CA GLN A 138 -4.73 12.94 1.85
C GLN A 138 -4.51 12.81 0.34
N LEU A 139 -4.87 11.69 -0.27
CA LEU A 139 -4.74 11.53 -1.71
C LEU A 139 -5.59 12.57 -2.48
N LYS A 140 -6.80 12.88 -2.02
CA LYS A 140 -7.62 13.96 -2.61
C LYS A 140 -6.93 15.33 -2.53
N LEU A 141 -6.30 15.65 -1.40
CA LEU A 141 -5.52 16.90 -1.25
C LEU A 141 -4.33 16.93 -2.22
N MET A 142 -3.59 15.83 -2.33
CA MET A 142 -2.43 15.72 -3.21
C MET A 142 -2.82 15.81 -4.68
N ILE A 143 -3.86 15.10 -5.11
CA ILE A 143 -4.39 15.17 -6.47
C ILE A 143 -4.75 16.62 -6.85
N ALA A 144 -5.36 17.37 -5.93
CA ALA A 144 -5.71 18.76 -6.16
C ALA A 144 -4.49 19.70 -6.33
N LYS A 145 -3.29 19.28 -5.91
CA LYS A 145 -2.05 20.06 -6.06
C LYS A 145 -1.25 19.72 -7.31
N LEU A 146 -1.56 18.62 -8.00
CA LEU A 146 -0.78 18.15 -9.16
C LEU A 146 -0.93 19.04 -10.43
N PRO A 147 -2.10 19.60 -10.78
CA PRO A 147 -2.24 20.36 -12.02
C PRO A 147 -1.33 21.60 -12.07
N ALA A 148 -0.82 21.92 -13.26
CA ALA A 148 0.12 23.02 -13.47
C ALA A 148 -0.47 24.40 -13.16
N ASN A 149 -1.78 24.53 -13.26
CA ASN A 149 -2.53 25.78 -13.03
C ASN A 149 -2.95 26.00 -11.58
N THR A 150 -2.42 25.22 -10.63
CA THR A 150 -2.66 25.43 -9.19
C THR A 150 -1.65 26.41 -8.59
N ASP A 151 -1.92 26.84 -7.37
CA ASP A 151 -1.01 27.66 -6.54
C ASP A 151 0.12 26.85 -5.87
N ALA A 152 0.17 25.55 -6.11
CA ALA A 152 1.14 24.66 -5.50
C ALA A 152 2.55 24.92 -6.07
N SER A 153 3.54 25.00 -5.18
CA SER A 153 4.95 25.06 -5.59
C SER A 153 5.39 23.75 -6.25
N GLU A 154 6.40 23.81 -7.10
CA GLU A 154 6.95 22.59 -7.74
C GLU A 154 7.42 21.53 -6.71
N PRO A 155 8.10 21.86 -5.59
CA PRO A 155 8.39 20.88 -4.54
C PRO A 155 7.14 20.24 -3.93
N LEU A 156 6.05 21.00 -3.73
CA LEU A 156 4.78 20.44 -3.23
C LEU A 156 4.13 19.50 -4.25
N ARG A 157 4.20 19.83 -5.52
CA ARG A 157 3.70 18.98 -6.60
C ARG A 157 4.53 17.70 -6.74
N SER A 158 5.86 17.79 -6.62
CA SER A 158 6.77 16.64 -6.57
C SER A 158 6.45 15.69 -5.42
N TYR A 159 6.34 16.24 -4.21
CA TYR A 159 5.94 15.50 -3.01
C TYR A 159 4.58 14.83 -3.18
N SER A 160 3.60 15.58 -3.66
CA SER A 160 2.25 15.08 -3.92
C SER A 160 2.23 13.97 -4.98
N LEU A 161 3.09 14.02 -5.98
CA LEU A 161 3.19 12.99 -7.01
C LEU A 161 3.73 11.68 -6.42
N SER A 162 4.84 11.72 -5.66
CA SER A 162 5.42 10.51 -5.04
C SER A 162 4.40 9.81 -4.14
N TRP A 163 3.73 10.56 -3.26
CA TRP A 163 2.65 10.02 -2.43
C TRP A 163 1.47 9.49 -3.24
N SER A 164 1.06 10.20 -4.30
CA SER A 164 -0.09 9.76 -5.11
C SER A 164 0.19 8.44 -5.83
N ILE A 165 1.40 8.22 -6.34
CA ILE A 165 1.80 6.97 -6.99
C ILE A 165 1.67 5.80 -6.00
N HIS A 166 2.07 5.99 -4.75
CA HIS A 166 1.99 5.00 -3.68
C HIS A 166 0.54 4.74 -3.22
N LEU A 167 -0.16 5.81 -2.79
CA LEU A 167 -1.49 5.69 -2.19
C LEU A 167 -2.56 5.11 -3.13
N VAL A 168 -2.38 5.26 -4.45
CA VAL A 168 -3.23 4.54 -5.40
C VAL A 168 -3.05 3.04 -5.24
N GLY A 169 -1.83 2.55 -5.02
CA GLY A 169 -1.58 1.15 -4.69
C GLY A 169 -2.26 0.74 -3.39
N ASP A 170 -2.04 1.50 -2.31
CA ASP A 170 -2.60 1.25 -0.97
C ASP A 170 -4.12 1.09 -0.99
N LEU A 171 -4.81 2.04 -1.60
CA LEU A 171 -6.28 2.03 -1.67
C LEU A 171 -6.87 0.88 -2.49
N HIS A 172 -6.02 0.09 -3.19
CA HIS A 172 -6.42 -1.13 -3.88
C HIS A 172 -6.01 -2.41 -3.15
N GLN A 173 -5.31 -2.31 -2.02
CA GLN A 173 -5.10 -3.43 -1.11
C GLN A 173 -6.31 -3.50 -0.16
N PRO A 174 -7.10 -4.59 -0.17
CA PRO A 174 -8.35 -4.63 0.58
C PRO A 174 -8.22 -4.30 2.07
N LEU A 175 -7.16 -4.77 2.72
CA LEU A 175 -6.97 -4.56 4.16
C LEU A 175 -6.48 -3.15 4.52
N HIS A 176 -6.08 -2.33 3.55
CA HIS A 176 -5.81 -0.89 3.74
C HIS A 176 -7.09 -0.04 3.78
N ALA A 177 -8.26 -0.63 3.54
CA ALA A 177 -9.53 0.09 3.51
C ALA A 177 -10.49 -0.30 4.64
N ILE A 178 -10.02 -1.02 5.68
CA ILE A 178 -10.91 -1.63 6.67
C ILE A 178 -10.26 -1.78 8.03
N ALA A 179 -11.06 -1.65 9.11
CA ALA A 179 -10.71 -2.12 10.44
C ALA A 179 -11.89 -2.87 11.03
N ARG A 180 -11.67 -4.14 11.41
CA ARG A 180 -12.68 -5.02 11.98
C ARG A 180 -12.67 -4.96 13.50
N TYR A 181 -13.84 -4.74 14.08
CA TYR A 181 -14.05 -4.72 15.52
C TYR A 181 -14.85 -5.95 15.96
N SER A 182 -14.47 -6.53 17.07
CA SER A 182 -15.24 -7.59 17.74
C SER A 182 -14.91 -7.65 19.22
N SER A 183 -15.77 -8.30 20.00
CA SER A 183 -15.55 -8.53 21.43
C SER A 183 -14.30 -9.36 21.74
N ALA A 184 -13.81 -10.14 20.77
CA ALA A 184 -12.57 -10.90 20.87
C ALA A 184 -11.31 -10.02 20.65
N LEU A 185 -11.48 -8.81 20.10
CA LEU A 185 -10.43 -7.83 19.81
C LEU A 185 -10.71 -6.53 20.57
N PRO A 186 -10.54 -6.53 21.92
CA PRO A 186 -10.98 -5.42 22.77
C PRO A 186 -10.11 -4.16 22.64
N ASP A 187 -9.02 -4.21 21.91
CA ASP A 187 -8.11 -3.09 21.74
C ASP A 187 -8.75 -1.96 20.94
N LYS A 188 -8.38 -0.72 21.24
CA LYS A 188 -8.99 0.49 20.71
C LYS A 188 -8.91 0.65 19.18
N GLY A 189 -8.01 -0.06 18.52
CA GLY A 189 -7.81 -0.03 17.07
C GLY A 189 -8.52 -1.18 16.32
N GLY A 190 -9.27 -2.04 17.00
CA GLY A 190 -9.80 -3.26 16.40
C GLY A 190 -8.65 -4.16 15.91
N ASP A 191 -8.84 -4.79 14.73
CA ASP A 191 -7.80 -5.64 14.13
C ASP A 191 -6.79 -4.86 13.26
N ARG A 192 -6.98 -3.56 13.10
CA ARG A 192 -6.09 -2.69 12.31
C ARG A 192 -5.84 -3.26 10.89
N GLY A 193 -6.92 -3.59 10.18
CA GLY A 193 -6.83 -4.17 8.84
C GLY A 193 -6.19 -5.55 8.82
N GLY A 194 -6.46 -6.40 9.81
CA GLY A 194 -5.93 -7.77 9.88
C GLY A 194 -4.53 -7.90 10.51
N ASN A 195 -3.96 -6.82 11.07
CA ASN A 195 -2.67 -6.90 11.77
C ASN A 195 -2.75 -7.72 13.07
N GLU A 196 -3.93 -7.83 13.68
CA GLU A 196 -4.15 -8.64 14.89
C GLU A 196 -4.59 -10.08 14.59
N GLU A 197 -4.81 -10.43 13.32
CA GLU A 197 -5.23 -11.75 12.88
C GLU A 197 -4.02 -12.59 12.47
N GLN A 198 -3.80 -13.73 13.11
CA GLN A 198 -2.68 -14.61 12.78
C GLN A 198 -3.10 -15.69 11.79
N VAL A 199 -2.30 -15.90 10.76
CA VAL A 199 -2.52 -16.93 9.73
C VAL A 199 -1.26 -17.74 9.49
N ILE A 200 -1.45 -19.00 9.08
CA ILE A 200 -0.38 -19.91 8.66
C ILE A 200 -0.59 -20.18 7.18
N ALA A 201 0.32 -19.70 6.35
CA ALA A 201 0.28 -19.91 4.90
C ALA A 201 0.68 -21.36 4.52
N ALA A 202 0.41 -21.77 3.29
CA ALA A 202 0.71 -23.13 2.81
C ALA A 202 2.20 -23.51 2.86
N ASN A 203 3.11 -22.52 2.89
CA ASN A 203 4.54 -22.73 3.11
C ASN A 203 4.92 -22.99 4.58
N GLY A 204 3.94 -22.96 5.50
CA GLY A 204 4.13 -23.13 6.95
C GLY A 204 4.54 -21.86 7.70
N GLU A 205 4.64 -20.73 7.01
CA GLU A 205 4.98 -19.44 7.63
C GLU A 205 3.79 -18.88 8.42
N THR A 206 4.05 -18.50 9.67
CA THR A 206 3.06 -17.82 10.52
C THR A 206 3.32 -16.32 10.45
N GLN A 207 2.28 -15.56 10.09
CA GLN A 207 2.33 -14.10 9.99
C GLN A 207 0.95 -13.50 10.26
N ASN A 208 0.85 -12.18 10.40
CA ASN A 208 -0.46 -11.56 10.46
C ASN A 208 -1.10 -11.51 9.07
N LEU A 209 -2.43 -11.44 9.04
CA LEU A 209 -3.21 -11.45 7.80
C LEU A 209 -2.85 -10.28 6.88
N HIS A 210 -2.59 -9.11 7.46
CA HIS A 210 -2.19 -7.92 6.71
C HIS A 210 -0.89 -8.15 5.93
N ALA A 211 0.17 -8.62 6.64
CA ALA A 211 1.45 -8.93 6.01
C ALA A 211 1.34 -10.04 4.96
N TYR A 212 0.45 -11.03 5.16
CA TYR A 212 0.17 -12.04 4.13
C TYR A 212 -0.35 -11.41 2.83
N TRP A 213 -1.30 -10.47 2.94
CA TRP A 213 -1.86 -9.79 1.77
C TRP A 213 -0.85 -8.87 1.11
N ASP A 214 -0.06 -8.13 1.87
CA ASP A 214 0.98 -7.26 1.35
C ASP A 214 2.06 -8.03 0.58
N GLY A 215 2.39 -9.23 1.07
CA GLY A 215 3.42 -10.10 0.50
C GLY A 215 2.98 -10.97 -0.68
N ILE A 216 1.74 -10.88 -1.18
CA ILE A 216 1.22 -11.79 -2.22
C ILE A 216 2.04 -11.76 -3.51
N PHE A 217 2.64 -10.61 -3.86
CA PHE A 217 3.47 -10.47 -5.07
C PHE A 217 4.90 -10.98 -4.89
N GLY A 218 5.34 -11.25 -3.67
CA GLY A 218 6.70 -11.67 -3.37
C GLY A 218 7.56 -10.58 -2.75
N GLY A 219 8.86 -10.78 -2.70
CA GLY A 219 9.78 -9.96 -1.92
C GLY A 219 10.94 -9.33 -2.70
N TYR A 220 10.84 -9.11 -4.01
CA TYR A 220 11.89 -8.40 -4.74
C TYR A 220 11.77 -6.89 -4.53
N SER A 221 12.73 -6.30 -3.85
CA SER A 221 12.82 -4.85 -3.62
C SER A 221 13.67 -4.15 -4.68
N THR A 222 13.58 -4.59 -5.96
CA THR A 222 14.33 -3.99 -7.06
C THR A 222 13.44 -3.71 -8.26
N VAL A 223 13.63 -2.55 -8.89
CA VAL A 223 12.90 -2.20 -10.11
C VAL A 223 13.07 -3.24 -11.22
N PHE A 224 14.28 -3.78 -11.38
CA PHE A 224 14.54 -4.83 -12.37
C PHE A 224 13.70 -6.09 -12.07
N GLY A 225 13.66 -6.54 -10.82
CA GLY A 225 12.87 -7.72 -10.41
C GLY A 225 11.39 -7.50 -10.67
N ALA A 226 10.85 -6.35 -10.24
CA ALA A 226 9.45 -6.00 -10.43
C ALA A 226 9.04 -5.94 -11.92
N ILE A 227 9.88 -5.36 -12.78
CA ILE A 227 9.66 -5.34 -14.23
C ILE A 227 9.68 -6.76 -14.80
N PHE A 228 10.68 -7.55 -14.42
CA PHE A 228 10.81 -8.93 -14.88
C PHE A 228 9.59 -9.77 -14.50
N ASP A 229 9.15 -9.72 -13.25
CA ASP A 229 7.99 -10.47 -12.76
C ASP A 229 6.67 -9.97 -13.35
N ALA A 230 6.52 -8.66 -13.58
CA ALA A 230 5.36 -8.13 -14.25
C ALA A 230 5.24 -8.63 -15.70
N ASP A 231 6.34 -8.71 -16.44
CA ASP A 231 6.32 -9.01 -17.89
C ASP A 231 6.56 -10.50 -18.22
N GLN A 232 6.94 -11.35 -17.25
CA GLN A 232 7.06 -12.77 -17.49
C GLN A 232 5.72 -13.43 -17.85
N ARG A 233 5.77 -14.67 -18.37
CA ARG A 233 4.57 -15.45 -18.70
C ARG A 233 3.68 -15.62 -17.48
N GLY A 234 2.44 -15.10 -17.56
CA GLY A 234 1.50 -15.11 -16.44
C GLY A 234 1.76 -14.01 -15.43
N GLY A 235 2.70 -13.08 -15.68
CA GLY A 235 2.95 -11.90 -14.86
C GLY A 235 1.77 -10.91 -14.85
N LEU A 236 1.89 -9.85 -14.05
CA LEU A 236 0.80 -8.89 -13.83
C LEU A 236 0.38 -8.17 -15.13
N SER A 237 1.30 -7.97 -16.08
CA SER A 237 1.01 -7.35 -17.39
C SER A 237 -0.01 -8.13 -18.23
N THR A 238 -0.24 -9.41 -17.92
CA THR A 238 -1.24 -10.25 -18.61
C THR A 238 -2.64 -10.12 -18.02
N VAL A 239 -2.79 -9.46 -16.87
CA VAL A 239 -4.09 -9.27 -16.20
C VAL A 239 -4.79 -8.05 -16.78
N MET A 240 -5.96 -8.27 -17.38
CA MET A 240 -6.77 -7.18 -17.93
C MET A 240 -7.60 -6.53 -16.82
N PRO A 241 -7.42 -5.23 -16.53
CA PRO A 241 -8.27 -4.52 -15.59
C PRO A 241 -9.69 -4.36 -16.13
N ASP A 242 -10.67 -4.24 -15.23
CA ASP A 242 -12.03 -3.83 -15.62
C ASP A 242 -11.99 -2.43 -16.23
N ALA A 243 -12.36 -2.32 -17.50
CA ALA A 243 -12.25 -1.09 -18.26
C ALA A 243 -13.22 0.01 -17.77
N GLY A 244 -14.40 -0.37 -17.26
CA GLY A 244 -15.38 0.57 -16.69
C GLY A 244 -14.89 1.14 -15.36
N LYS A 245 -14.43 0.26 -14.46
CA LYS A 245 -13.87 0.67 -13.18
C LYS A 245 -12.60 1.52 -13.32
N ALA A 246 -11.76 1.22 -14.30
CA ALA A 246 -10.53 1.97 -14.56
C ALA A 246 -10.77 3.46 -14.88
N GLN A 247 -11.95 3.84 -15.39
CA GLN A 247 -12.30 5.23 -15.65
C GLN A 247 -12.70 6.01 -14.40
N ILE A 248 -12.96 5.33 -13.28
CA ILE A 248 -13.36 5.97 -12.03
C ILE A 248 -12.09 6.37 -11.28
N ILE A 249 -11.83 7.68 -11.22
CA ILE A 249 -10.62 8.26 -10.59
C ILE A 249 -10.91 8.93 -9.23
N ASP A 250 -11.96 8.50 -8.52
CA ASP A 250 -12.27 8.97 -7.17
C ASP A 250 -11.72 8.02 -6.10
N PRO A 251 -10.76 8.46 -5.26
CA PRO A 251 -10.20 7.65 -4.17
C PRO A 251 -11.23 7.11 -3.18
N ALA A 252 -12.35 7.80 -2.97
CA ALA A 252 -13.39 7.31 -2.07
C ALA A 252 -14.11 6.07 -2.63
N VAL A 253 -14.30 6.02 -3.95
CA VAL A 253 -14.87 4.83 -4.62
C VAL A 253 -13.90 3.65 -4.50
N TRP A 254 -12.59 3.89 -4.69
CA TRP A 254 -11.58 2.84 -4.58
C TRP A 254 -11.53 2.23 -3.18
N ALA A 255 -11.53 3.10 -2.14
CA ALA A 255 -11.57 2.64 -0.75
C ALA A 255 -12.84 1.84 -0.44
N GLN A 256 -14.01 2.26 -0.95
CA GLN A 256 -15.26 1.52 -0.75
C GLN A 256 -15.22 0.14 -1.42
N GLU A 257 -14.72 0.07 -2.66
CA GLU A 257 -14.55 -1.22 -3.36
C GLU A 257 -13.60 -2.15 -2.57
N SER A 258 -12.47 -1.63 -2.09
CA SER A 258 -11.50 -2.38 -1.29
C SER A 258 -12.09 -2.83 0.05
N PHE A 259 -12.87 -1.99 0.72
CA PHE A 259 -13.63 -2.35 1.93
C PHE A 259 -14.57 -3.55 1.69
N ASP A 260 -15.36 -3.51 0.60
CA ASP A 260 -16.30 -4.57 0.28
C ASP A 260 -15.58 -5.89 -0.07
N LEU A 261 -14.44 -5.79 -0.75
CA LEU A 261 -13.56 -6.93 -1.05
C LEU A 261 -12.88 -7.49 0.20
N ALA A 262 -12.47 -6.64 1.14
CA ALA A 262 -11.92 -7.08 2.41
C ALA A 262 -12.95 -7.93 3.17
N LYS A 263 -14.17 -7.46 3.30
CA LYS A 263 -15.25 -8.20 3.99
C LYS A 263 -15.58 -9.54 3.36
N THR A 264 -15.53 -9.62 2.03
CA THR A 264 -16.01 -10.79 1.30
C THR A 264 -14.91 -11.78 0.94
N VAL A 265 -13.66 -11.34 0.86
CA VAL A 265 -12.53 -12.18 0.45
C VAL A 265 -11.43 -12.24 1.51
N ALA A 266 -10.92 -11.08 1.98
CA ALA A 266 -9.80 -11.10 2.93
C ALA A 266 -10.20 -11.66 4.31
N TYR A 267 -11.40 -11.35 4.76
CA TYR A 267 -11.96 -11.92 5.99
C TYR A 267 -12.85 -13.16 5.77
N ALA A 268 -12.81 -13.75 4.57
CA ALA A 268 -13.51 -15.01 4.35
C ALA A 268 -12.91 -16.17 5.17
N ALA A 269 -13.69 -17.22 5.39
CA ALA A 269 -13.18 -18.44 6.02
C ALA A 269 -11.90 -18.91 5.30
N PRO A 270 -10.88 -19.37 6.04
CA PRO A 270 -10.90 -19.76 7.46
C PRO A 270 -10.51 -18.63 8.45
N VAL A 271 -10.32 -17.38 7.99
CA VAL A 271 -9.93 -16.27 8.86
C VAL A 271 -10.95 -16.03 9.98
N ARG A 272 -10.46 -15.88 11.22
CA ARG A 272 -11.26 -15.77 12.43
C ARG A 272 -10.92 -14.49 13.20
N THR A 273 -11.65 -14.24 14.29
CA THR A 273 -11.50 -13.05 15.14
C THR A 273 -10.89 -13.36 16.51
N ASP A 274 -10.37 -14.58 16.72
CA ASP A 274 -9.96 -15.06 18.05
C ASP A 274 -8.45 -14.96 18.31
N LYS A 275 -7.71 -14.26 17.46
CA LYS A 275 -6.23 -14.10 17.53
C LYS A 275 -5.43 -15.41 17.50
N GLN A 276 -6.08 -16.57 17.34
CA GLN A 276 -5.37 -17.85 17.22
C GLN A 276 -4.93 -18.03 15.77
N PRO A 277 -3.69 -18.48 15.54
CA PRO A 277 -3.24 -18.79 14.20
C PRO A 277 -4.16 -19.79 13.51
N VAL A 278 -4.55 -19.49 12.29
CA VAL A 278 -5.38 -20.37 11.46
C VAL A 278 -4.68 -20.72 10.16
N GLU A 279 -4.70 -22.00 9.79
CA GLU A 279 -4.15 -22.46 8.52
C GLU A 279 -5.03 -21.95 7.37
N LEU A 280 -4.40 -21.24 6.42
CA LEU A 280 -5.07 -20.83 5.20
C LEU A 280 -5.29 -22.03 4.29
N THR A 281 -6.48 -22.14 3.75
CA THR A 281 -6.77 -23.19 2.76
C THR A 281 -6.17 -22.81 1.40
N ARG A 282 -5.84 -23.83 0.59
CA ARG A 282 -5.39 -23.59 -0.79
C ARG A 282 -6.40 -22.78 -1.60
N GLU A 283 -7.70 -22.97 -1.34
CA GLU A 283 -8.76 -22.21 -1.99
C GLU A 283 -8.67 -20.73 -1.61
N TYR A 284 -8.52 -20.43 -0.30
CA TYR A 284 -8.34 -19.06 0.17
C TYR A 284 -7.13 -18.37 -0.48
N GLU A 285 -5.97 -19.04 -0.46
CA GLU A 285 -4.75 -18.49 -1.05
C GLU A 285 -4.87 -18.24 -2.56
N THR A 286 -5.57 -19.12 -3.29
CA THR A 286 -5.84 -18.95 -4.72
C THR A 286 -6.73 -17.73 -4.94
N ASN A 287 -7.83 -17.61 -4.20
CA ASN A 287 -8.76 -16.49 -4.30
C ASN A 287 -8.10 -15.15 -3.92
N ALA A 288 -7.29 -15.15 -2.85
CA ALA A 288 -6.55 -13.97 -2.42
C ALA A 288 -5.56 -13.50 -3.50
N ARG A 289 -4.79 -14.42 -4.08
CA ARG A 289 -3.83 -14.11 -5.15
C ARG A 289 -4.52 -13.60 -6.41
N ASP A 290 -5.61 -14.23 -6.81
CA ASP A 290 -6.38 -13.82 -7.99
C ASP A 290 -6.99 -12.43 -7.81
N LEU A 291 -7.52 -12.15 -6.61
CA LEU A 291 -8.05 -10.82 -6.29
C LEU A 291 -6.93 -9.77 -6.24
N ALA A 292 -5.83 -10.03 -5.53
CA ALA A 292 -4.70 -9.13 -5.44
C ALA A 292 -4.20 -8.70 -6.83
N ARG A 293 -4.06 -9.66 -7.76
CA ARG A 293 -3.63 -9.39 -9.13
C ARG A 293 -4.63 -8.51 -9.88
N LYS A 294 -5.93 -8.73 -9.74
CA LYS A 294 -6.98 -7.91 -10.34
C LYS A 294 -6.95 -6.48 -9.80
N GLN A 295 -6.79 -6.35 -8.48
CA GLN A 295 -6.72 -5.05 -7.80
C GLN A 295 -5.47 -4.27 -8.21
N ALA A 296 -4.31 -4.90 -8.28
CA ALA A 296 -3.07 -4.27 -8.74
C ALA A 296 -3.14 -3.82 -10.21
N ALA A 297 -3.70 -4.66 -11.10
CA ALA A 297 -3.90 -4.26 -12.49
C ALA A 297 -4.89 -3.09 -12.63
N LEU A 298 -5.94 -3.06 -11.80
CA LEU A 298 -6.90 -1.96 -11.75
C LEU A 298 -6.25 -0.69 -11.19
N ALA A 299 -5.45 -0.80 -10.11
CA ALA A 299 -4.67 0.31 -9.54
C ALA A 299 -3.76 0.95 -10.60
N ALA A 300 -3.02 0.13 -11.35
CA ALA A 300 -2.15 0.61 -12.42
C ALA A 300 -2.93 1.36 -13.52
N ALA A 301 -4.09 0.86 -13.92
CA ALA A 301 -4.92 1.53 -14.92
C ALA A 301 -5.50 2.86 -14.39
N ARG A 302 -5.97 2.88 -13.14
CA ARG A 302 -6.50 4.09 -12.48
C ARG A 302 -5.42 5.14 -12.25
N LEU A 303 -4.22 4.72 -11.83
CA LEU A 303 -3.07 5.62 -11.68
C LEU A 303 -2.71 6.28 -13.02
N ALA A 304 -2.63 5.50 -14.10
CA ALA A 304 -2.37 6.05 -15.42
C ALA A 304 -3.45 7.06 -15.84
N ASN A 305 -4.73 6.69 -15.74
CA ASN A 305 -5.84 7.57 -16.10
C ASN A 305 -5.88 8.85 -15.25
N LEU A 306 -5.63 8.73 -13.94
CA LEU A 306 -5.52 9.88 -13.05
C LEU A 306 -4.41 10.85 -13.50
N LEU A 307 -3.20 10.32 -13.71
CA LEU A 307 -2.04 11.15 -14.08
C LEU A 307 -2.21 11.79 -15.46
N GLU A 308 -2.84 11.11 -16.42
CA GLU A 308 -3.19 11.70 -17.72
C GLU A 308 -4.16 12.88 -17.60
N VAL A 309 -4.99 12.92 -16.55
CA VAL A 309 -5.89 14.05 -16.30
C VAL A 309 -5.19 15.19 -15.60
N VAL A 310 -4.39 14.90 -14.57
CA VAL A 310 -3.89 15.92 -13.63
C VAL A 310 -2.51 16.49 -13.97
N LEU A 311 -1.75 15.83 -14.85
CA LEU A 311 -0.43 16.30 -15.32
C LEU A 311 -0.45 16.90 -16.73
N ARG A 312 -1.63 17.17 -17.27
CA ARG A 312 -1.77 17.84 -18.58
C ARG A 312 -1.25 19.27 -18.55
#